data_6e54863c14938f553d01fb9253d99b6c
#
_entry.id   6e54863c14938f553d01fb9253d99b6c
#
_cell.length_a   1.000
_cell.length_b   1.000
_cell.length_c   1.000
_cell.angle_alpha   90.00
_cell.angle_beta   90.00
_cell.angle_gamma   90.00
#
_symmetry.space_group_name_H-M   'P 1'
#
loop_
_entity.id
_entity.type
_entity.pdbx_description
1 polymer ?
#
loop_
_entity_poly.entity_id
_entity_poly.type
_entity_poly.pdbx_seq_one_letter_code
_entity_poly.pdbx_strand_id
1 'polypeptide(L)'
;MKIKEKATPRKNENVKITTEFIRLDAFLKFKGIAETGGQAKTFIQDGIVKVNGEVCTARGKKIHAGDTVSIFSVDYKIITDEN
;
A
#
# COMPACT_ATOMS: atom_id res chain seq x y z
N MET A 1 -19.59 10.84 22.91
CA MET A 1 -19.45 10.77 22.38
C MET A 1 -19.05 10.63 21.67
N LYS A 2 -18.81 10.74 21.32
CA LYS A 2 -18.52 10.57 20.65
C LYS A 2 -18.11 10.60 19.76
N ILE A 3 -17.79 10.62 19.28
CA ILE A 3 -17.41 10.67 18.43
C ILE A 3 -17.13 10.55 17.62
N LYS A 4 -17.05 10.58 17.23
CA LYS A 4 -16.80 10.41 16.38
C LYS A 4 -16.32 10.57 15.56
N GLU A 5 -15.99 10.42 15.41
CA GLU A 5 -15.50 10.49 14.59
C GLU A 5 -15.49 10.51 13.63
N LYS A 6 -15.43 11.17 13.80
CA LYS A 6 -15.47 11.19 12.60
C LYS A 6 -14.41 10.71 11.82
N ALA A 7 -14.35 9.69 11.53
CA ALA A 7 -13.26 9.15 10.83
C ALA A 7 -13.40 9.47 9.37
N THR A 8 -12.30 9.86 8.74
CA THR A 8 -12.29 10.00 7.30
C THR A 8 -12.58 8.61 6.72
N PRO A 9 -13.56 8.48 5.86
CA PRO A 9 -13.80 7.17 5.25
C PRO A 9 -12.58 6.73 4.47
N ARG A 10 -12.19 5.49 4.64
CA ARG A 10 -11.08 4.94 3.87
C ARG A 10 -11.61 4.37 2.58
N LYS A 11 -10.85 4.54 1.52
CA LYS A 11 -11.17 3.92 0.25
C LYS A 11 -10.54 2.54 0.20
N ASN A 12 -11.17 1.65 -0.52
CA ASN A 12 -10.63 0.31 -0.76
C ASN A 12 -10.49 0.13 -2.25
N GLU A 13 -9.32 -0.33 -2.66
CA GLU A 13 -9.07 -0.52 -4.08
C GLU A 13 -8.36 -1.85 -4.26
N ASN A 14 -8.81 -2.64 -5.24
CA ASN A 14 -8.13 -3.88 -5.58
C ASN A 14 -7.08 -3.58 -6.63
N VAL A 15 -5.89 -4.13 -6.44
CA VAL A 15 -4.79 -3.93 -7.38
C VAL A 15 -4.35 -5.29 -7.86
N LYS A 16 -4.47 -5.51 -9.16
CA LYS A 16 -4.15 -6.79 -9.77
C LYS A 16 -2.68 -6.80 -10.17
N ILE A 17 -1.98 -7.85 -9.77
CA ILE A 17 -0.61 -8.05 -10.21
C ILE A 17 -0.55 -9.35 -11.00
N THR A 18 0.39 -9.42 -11.94
CA THR A 18 0.55 -10.58 -12.79
C THR A 18 1.79 -11.38 -12.42
N THR A 19 2.50 -10.95 -11.41
CA THR A 19 3.70 -11.62 -10.92
C THR A 19 3.41 -12.23 -9.57
N GLU A 20 4.33 -13.04 -9.09
CA GLU A 20 4.16 -13.70 -7.81
C GLU A 20 4.12 -12.68 -6.67
N PHE A 21 4.87 -11.61 -6.79
CA PHE A 21 4.88 -10.55 -5.80
C PHE A 21 5.32 -9.27 -6.48
N ILE A 22 5.15 -8.16 -5.77
CA ILE A 22 5.69 -6.88 -6.20
C ILE A 22 6.35 -6.26 -4.98
N ARG A 23 7.50 -5.62 -5.17
CA ARG A 23 8.16 -4.93 -4.07
C ARG A 23 7.35 -3.71 -3.66
N LEU A 24 7.42 -3.39 -2.37
CA LEU A 24 6.62 -2.27 -1.85
C LEU A 24 6.96 -0.96 -2.57
N ASP A 25 8.25 -0.67 -2.77
CA ASP A 25 8.61 0.56 -3.47
C ASP A 25 8.12 0.54 -4.92
N ALA A 26 8.22 -0.60 -5.59
CA ALA A 26 7.74 -0.72 -6.95
C ALA A 26 6.21 -0.58 -7.00
N PHE A 27 5.51 -1.06 -6.00
CA PHE A 27 4.07 -0.94 -5.93
C PHE A 27 3.65 0.54 -5.88
N LEU A 28 4.33 1.33 -5.06
CA LEU A 28 3.99 2.75 -4.95
C LEU A 28 4.19 3.47 -6.27
N LYS A 29 5.22 3.10 -7.01
CA LYS A 29 5.43 3.67 -8.35
C LYS A 29 4.38 3.17 -9.32
N PHE A 30 4.09 1.89 -9.27
CA PHE A 30 3.12 1.28 -10.18
C PHE A 30 1.75 1.94 -10.07
N LYS A 31 1.35 2.29 -8.86
CA LYS A 31 0.05 2.94 -8.66
C LYS A 31 0.11 4.45 -8.87
N GLY A 32 1.29 5.00 -9.14
CA GLY A 32 1.40 6.43 -9.30
C GLY A 32 1.35 7.21 -7.99
N ILE A 33 1.42 6.52 -6.86
CA ILE A 33 1.45 7.19 -5.56
C ILE A 33 2.78 7.91 -5.42
N ALA A 34 3.86 7.27 -5.86
CA ALA A 34 5.17 7.87 -5.91
C ALA A 34 5.59 8.00 -7.36
N GLU A 35 6.18 9.13 -7.70
CA GLU A 35 6.61 9.37 -9.08
C GLU A 35 7.97 8.79 -9.36
N THR A 36 8.80 8.65 -8.32
CA THR A 36 10.16 8.14 -8.47
C THR A 36 10.44 7.13 -7.38
N GLY A 37 11.50 6.35 -7.58
CA GLY A 37 11.93 5.41 -6.55
C GLY A 37 12.37 6.12 -5.28
N GLY A 38 12.99 7.30 -5.42
CA GLY A 38 13.39 8.08 -4.25
C GLY A 38 12.20 8.55 -3.44
N GLN A 39 11.13 8.95 -4.11
CA GLN A 39 9.93 9.38 -3.42
C GLN A 39 9.29 8.20 -2.70
N ALA A 40 9.25 7.04 -3.36
CA ALA A 40 8.71 5.84 -2.74
C ALA A 40 9.50 5.49 -1.49
N LYS A 41 10.81 5.54 -1.57
CA LYS A 41 11.68 5.26 -0.44
C LYS A 41 11.37 6.20 0.72
N THR A 42 11.18 7.49 0.42
CA THR A 42 10.91 8.48 1.46
C THR A 42 9.59 8.17 2.16
N PHE A 43 8.53 7.87 1.39
CA PHE A 43 7.24 7.53 2.00
C PHE A 43 7.37 6.33 2.92
N ILE A 44 8.09 5.32 2.48
CA ILE A 44 8.23 4.10 3.26
C ILE A 44 9.03 4.36 4.52
N GLN A 45 10.15 5.07 4.41
CA GLN A 45 11.00 5.33 5.56
C GLN A 45 10.37 6.28 6.56
N ASP A 46 9.45 7.14 6.10
CA ASP A 46 8.74 8.04 7.00
C ASP A 46 7.65 7.32 7.79
N GLY A 47 7.42 6.06 7.51
CA GLY A 47 6.47 5.28 8.30
C GLY A 47 5.02 5.52 7.96
N ILE A 48 4.72 6.09 6.79
CA ILE A 48 3.33 6.36 6.43
C ILE A 48 2.70 5.23 5.61
N VAL A 49 3.46 4.16 5.38
CA VAL A 49 2.97 3.02 4.62
C VAL A 49 2.76 1.85 5.57
N LYS A 50 1.61 1.23 5.49
CA LYS A 50 1.31 0.05 6.29
C LYS A 50 1.09 -1.14 5.37
N VAL A 51 1.53 -2.30 5.83
CA VAL A 51 1.27 -3.55 5.14
C VAL A 51 0.54 -4.44 6.13
N ASN A 52 -0.66 -4.84 5.76
CA ASN A 52 -1.51 -5.67 6.62
C ASN A 52 -1.70 -5.06 8.01
N GLY A 53 -1.82 -3.73 8.03
CA GLY A 53 -2.13 -3.00 9.26
C GLY A 53 -0.93 -2.59 10.08
N GLU A 54 0.28 -2.93 9.66
CA GLU A 54 1.49 -2.60 10.41
C GLU A 54 2.39 -1.70 9.59
N VAL A 55 2.97 -0.70 10.23
CA VAL A 55 3.91 0.18 9.57
C VAL A 55 5.06 -0.65 9.02
N CYS A 56 5.40 -0.43 7.76
CA CYS A 56 6.47 -1.14 7.11
C CYS A 56 7.48 -0.12 6.57
N THR A 57 8.72 -0.20 7.02
CA THR A 57 9.77 0.70 6.56
C THR A 57 10.76 0.01 5.65
N ALA A 58 10.48 -1.23 5.25
CA ALA A 58 11.36 -1.99 4.38
C ALA A 58 10.88 -1.83 2.94
N ARG A 59 11.57 -1.02 2.16
CA ARG A 59 11.12 -0.73 0.80
C ARG A 59 11.16 -1.94 -0.11
N GLY A 60 11.97 -2.93 0.22
CA GLY A 60 12.05 -4.15 -0.56
C GLY A 60 11.08 -5.22 -0.12
N LYS A 61 10.15 -4.90 0.78
CA LYS A 61 9.16 -5.86 1.24
C LYS A 61 8.41 -6.44 0.05
N LYS A 62 8.32 -7.75 -0.02
CA LYS A 62 7.57 -8.43 -1.08
C LYS A 62 6.09 -8.44 -0.72
N ILE A 63 5.28 -7.92 -1.62
CA ILE A 63 3.84 -7.84 -1.43
C ILE A 63 3.20 -8.87 -2.34
N HIS A 64 2.40 -9.75 -1.77
CA HIS A 64 1.78 -10.86 -2.49
C HIS A 64 0.28 -10.67 -2.56
N ALA A 65 -0.36 -11.45 -3.39
CA ALA A 65 -1.82 -11.46 -3.42
C ALA A 65 -2.34 -11.82 -2.03
N GLY A 66 -3.35 -11.09 -1.58
CA GLY A 66 -3.88 -11.25 -0.24
C GLY A 66 -3.36 -10.22 0.74
N ASP A 67 -2.24 -9.57 0.41
CA ASP A 67 -1.71 -8.50 1.27
C ASP A 67 -2.47 -7.21 1.01
N THR A 68 -2.51 -6.36 2.01
CA THR A 68 -3.13 -5.04 1.89
C THR A 68 -2.10 -3.98 2.20
N VAL A 69 -1.95 -3.03 1.31
CA VAL A 69 -1.05 -1.90 1.51
C VAL A 69 -1.89 -0.67 1.74
N SER A 70 -1.62 0.06 2.81
CA SER A 70 -2.40 1.23 3.19
C SER A 70 -1.52 2.47 3.18
N ILE A 71 -1.98 3.52 2.49
CA ILE A 71 -1.30 4.79 2.47
C ILE A 71 -2.31 5.86 2.05
N PHE A 72 -2.22 7.03 2.67
CA PHE A 72 -3.07 8.19 2.32
C PHE A 72 -4.56 7.86 2.36
N SER A 73 -5.00 7.15 3.38
CA SER A 73 -6.40 6.81 3.61
C SER A 73 -6.98 5.88 2.55
N VAL A 74 -6.13 5.16 1.83
CA VAL A 74 -6.58 4.17 0.87
C VAL A 74 -5.97 2.83 1.25
N ASP A 75 -6.78 1.80 1.23
CA ASP A 75 -6.33 0.42 1.45
C ASP A 75 -6.32 -0.27 0.09
N TYR A 76 -5.14 -0.68 -0.35
CA TYR A 76 -4.98 -1.36 -1.64
C TYR A 76 -4.85 -2.85 -1.36
N LYS A 77 -5.83 -3.60 -1.81
CA LYS A 77 -5.77 -5.06 -1.68
C LYS A 77 -5.15 -5.64 -2.91
N ILE A 78 -4.13 -6.44 -2.71
CA ILE A 78 -3.40 -7.03 -3.83
C ILE A 78 -4.08 -8.33 -4.22
N ILE A 79 -4.39 -8.47 -5.49
CA ILE A 79 -5.01 -9.68 -6.01
C ILE A 79 -4.24 -10.13 -7.24
N THR A 80 -4.46 -11.39 -7.61
CA THR A 80 -3.82 -11.89 -8.82
C THR A 80 -4.80 -11.88 -9.96
N ASP A 81 -4.27 -12.11 -11.16
CA ASP A 81 -5.07 -12.19 -12.34
C ASP A 81 -5.81 -13.52 -12.45
N GLU A 82 -5.43 -14.48 -11.65
CA GLU A 82 -6.14 -15.74 -11.61
C GLU A 82 -7.41 -15.59 -10.86
N ASN A 83 -8.38 -16.22 -11.28
CA ASN A 83 -9.59 -16.16 -10.58
C ASN A 83 -9.90 -17.22 -9.81
#